data_43a803dadf32688279399c83e303b49c
#
_entry.id   43a803dadf32688279399c83e303b49c
#
_cell.length_a   1.000
_cell.length_b   1.000
_cell.length_c   1.000
_cell.angle_alpha   90.00
_cell.angle_beta   90.00
_cell.angle_gamma   90.00
#
_symmetry.space_group_name_H-M   'P 1'
#
loop_
_entity.id
_entity.type
_entity.pdbx_description
1 polymer ?
#
loop_
_entity_poly.entity_id
_entity_poly.type
_entity_poly.pdbx_seq_one_letter_code
_entity_poly.pdbx_strand_id
1 'polypeptide(L)'
;IMNNKIKKLSELLRPEVFKNNLILSSIYIAYFENTLDWIIEIPKSFFSDTFDSEKGFIPSSEYKTRVLSLDKNLLNASILWFKELNGISEQEIQDFNVLRRYRNKLAHELTKILLDDGLETEEFINNLNSLFRFRIKLEKWWYFYFEIDFMEIENVEEITENDVTTGGEMVYKIFMDLLSEDAEKSNFY
;
A
#
# COMPACT_ATOMS: atom_id res chain seq x y z
N ILE A 1 32.57 22.40 7.79
CA ILE A 1 31.21 21.91 8.14
C ILE A 1 30.12 22.73 7.42
N MET A 2 30.18 24.08 7.45
CA MET A 2 29.21 24.97 6.80
C MET A 2 29.17 24.79 5.27
N ASN A 3 30.32 24.62 4.62
CA ASN A 3 30.41 24.44 3.17
C ASN A 3 29.78 23.14 2.67
N ASN A 4 29.87 22.05 3.44
CA ASN A 4 29.20 20.76 3.12
C ASN A 4 27.69 20.84 3.19
N LYS A 5 27.12 21.57 4.16
CA LYS A 5 25.65 21.75 4.25
C LYS A 5 25.11 22.56 3.08
N ILE A 6 25.81 23.64 2.70
CA ILE A 6 25.40 24.47 1.55
C ILE A 6 25.46 23.66 0.25
N LYS A 7 26.51 22.87 0.05
CA LYS A 7 26.64 22.00 -1.13
C LYS A 7 25.51 20.98 -1.18
N LYS A 8 25.25 20.28 -0.07
CA LYS A 8 24.14 19.29 0.01
C LYS A 8 22.80 19.94 -0.29
N LEU A 9 22.50 21.09 0.30
CA LEU A 9 21.25 21.83 0.05
C LEU A 9 21.14 22.23 -1.43
N SER A 10 22.24 22.70 -2.06
CA SER A 10 22.19 23.07 -3.48
C SER A 10 21.95 21.88 -4.40
N GLU A 11 22.40 20.68 -4.04
CA GLU A 11 22.10 19.44 -4.76
C GLU A 11 20.62 19.03 -4.58
N LEU A 12 20.10 19.10 -3.35
CA LEU A 12 18.69 18.78 -3.08
C LEU A 12 17.71 19.75 -3.74
N LEU A 13 18.11 21.01 -3.92
CA LEU A 13 17.29 22.05 -4.58
C LEU A 13 17.41 22.03 -6.11
N ARG A 14 18.20 21.15 -6.71
CA ARG A 14 18.14 20.94 -8.16
C ARG A 14 16.73 20.53 -8.54
N PRO A 15 16.10 21.16 -9.55
CA PRO A 15 14.68 20.95 -9.86
C PRO A 15 14.31 19.48 -10.06
N GLU A 16 15.14 18.71 -10.74
CA GLU A 16 14.93 17.28 -10.96
C GLU A 16 15.01 16.46 -9.66
N VAL A 17 15.97 16.73 -8.78
CA VAL A 17 16.14 16.01 -7.50
C VAL A 17 14.98 16.32 -6.56
N PHE A 18 14.66 17.61 -6.43
CA PHE A 18 13.55 18.06 -5.59
C PHE A 18 12.22 17.45 -6.05
N LYS A 19 11.95 17.53 -7.37
CA LYS A 19 10.74 16.95 -7.97
C LYS A 19 10.66 15.45 -7.75
N ASN A 20 11.76 14.71 -7.97
CA ASN A 20 11.80 13.26 -7.78
C ASN A 20 11.54 12.87 -6.32
N ASN A 21 12.21 13.50 -5.36
CA ASN A 21 11.97 13.24 -3.93
C ASN A 21 10.51 13.49 -3.54
N LEU A 22 9.90 14.56 -4.06
CA LEU A 22 8.50 14.89 -3.80
C LEU A 22 7.55 13.85 -4.41
N ILE A 23 7.76 13.48 -5.69
CA ILE A 23 6.92 12.50 -6.40
C ILE A 23 7.01 11.14 -5.71
N LEU A 24 8.21 10.63 -5.44
CA LEU A 24 8.41 9.34 -4.81
C LEU A 24 7.76 9.28 -3.43
N SER A 25 7.96 10.32 -2.60
CA SER A 25 7.31 10.40 -1.29
C SER A 25 5.78 10.39 -1.41
N SER A 26 5.23 11.13 -2.38
CA SER A 26 3.78 11.21 -2.62
C SER A 26 3.21 9.88 -3.11
N ILE A 27 3.90 9.18 -4.01
CA ILE A 27 3.52 7.85 -4.52
C ILE A 27 3.42 6.86 -3.36
N TYR A 28 4.45 6.80 -2.51
CA TYR A 28 4.44 5.89 -1.37
C TYR A 28 3.26 6.15 -0.43
N ILE A 29 3.06 7.43 -0.05
CA ILE A 29 1.97 7.84 0.84
C ILE A 29 0.62 7.46 0.22
N ALA A 30 0.38 7.81 -1.05
CA ALA A 30 -0.88 7.53 -1.72
C ALA A 30 -1.16 6.03 -1.83
N TYR A 31 -0.16 5.22 -2.16
CA TYR A 31 -0.34 3.77 -2.25
C TYR A 31 -0.54 3.13 -0.88
N PHE A 32 0.12 3.64 0.16
CA PHE A 32 -0.08 3.19 1.53
C PHE A 32 -1.51 3.48 2.00
N GLU A 33 -2.02 4.71 1.79
CA GLU A 33 -3.41 5.07 2.13
C GLU A 33 -4.42 4.20 1.38
N ASN A 34 -4.21 3.99 0.07
CA ASN A 34 -5.07 3.08 -0.71
C ASN A 34 -5.04 1.65 -0.16
N THR A 35 -3.90 1.19 0.35
CA THR A 35 -3.78 -0.12 1.00
C THR A 35 -4.56 -0.15 2.32
N LEU A 36 -4.51 0.91 3.13
CA LEU A 36 -5.32 1.03 4.36
C LEU A 36 -6.81 0.98 4.05
N ASP A 37 -7.24 1.78 3.09
CA ASP A 37 -8.65 1.85 2.68
C ASP A 37 -9.15 0.47 2.26
N TRP A 38 -8.37 -0.26 1.48
CA TRP A 38 -8.72 -1.61 1.06
C TRP A 38 -8.85 -2.58 2.25
N ILE A 39 -7.88 -2.56 3.19
CA ILE A 39 -7.92 -3.42 4.39
C ILE A 39 -9.18 -3.15 5.21
N ILE A 40 -9.65 -1.91 5.26
CA ILE A 40 -10.83 -1.51 6.02
C ILE A 40 -12.12 -1.84 5.25
N GLU A 41 -12.16 -1.54 3.96
CA GLU A 41 -13.39 -1.66 3.17
C GLU A 41 -13.72 -3.12 2.80
N ILE A 42 -12.73 -4.01 2.65
CA ILE A 42 -13.01 -5.42 2.34
C ILE A 42 -13.89 -6.10 3.40
N PRO A 43 -13.51 -6.16 4.69
CA PRO A 43 -14.38 -6.79 5.69
C PRO A 43 -15.70 -6.04 5.86
N LYS A 44 -15.73 -4.73 5.68
CA LYS A 44 -16.95 -3.94 5.74
C LYS A 44 -17.91 -4.29 4.59
N SER A 45 -17.43 -4.38 3.36
CA SER A 45 -18.25 -4.79 2.21
C SER A 45 -18.70 -6.25 2.31
N PHE A 46 -17.84 -7.14 2.80
CA PHE A 46 -18.18 -8.55 2.99
C PHE A 46 -19.35 -8.76 3.96
N PHE A 47 -19.41 -7.98 5.04
CA PHE A 47 -20.50 -8.02 6.01
C PHE A 47 -21.59 -6.96 5.75
N SER A 48 -21.77 -6.54 4.51
CA SER A 48 -22.83 -5.58 4.15
C SER A 48 -23.96 -6.26 3.40
N ASP A 49 -25.18 -6.00 3.84
CA ASP A 49 -26.39 -6.54 3.21
C ASP A 49 -26.90 -5.67 2.07
N THR A 50 -26.55 -4.37 2.08
CA THR A 50 -27.03 -3.37 1.13
C THR A 50 -25.95 -2.38 0.74
N PHE A 51 -26.13 -1.79 -0.46
CA PHE A 51 -25.32 -0.69 -0.96
C PHE A 51 -26.20 0.55 -1.16
N ASP A 52 -25.81 1.66 -0.57
CA ASP A 52 -26.43 2.97 -0.75
C ASP A 52 -25.54 3.85 -1.62
N SER A 53 -26.11 4.55 -2.62
CA SER A 53 -25.33 5.33 -3.58
C SER A 53 -24.60 6.54 -2.97
N GLU A 54 -25.06 7.04 -1.80
CA GLU A 54 -24.44 8.18 -1.12
C GLU A 54 -23.51 7.73 0.03
N LYS A 55 -23.84 6.60 0.71
CA LYS A 55 -23.14 6.12 1.91
C LYS A 55 -22.23 4.94 1.65
N GLY A 56 -22.29 4.34 0.45
CA GLY A 56 -21.55 3.13 0.12
C GLY A 56 -22.15 1.87 0.76
N PHE A 57 -21.31 0.91 1.08
CA PHE A 57 -21.72 -0.33 1.76
C PHE A 57 -22.26 -0.06 3.17
N ILE A 58 -23.45 -0.56 3.47
CA ILE A 58 -24.07 -0.43 4.79
C ILE A 58 -23.81 -1.71 5.58
N PRO A 59 -22.94 -1.64 6.60
CA PRO A 59 -22.55 -2.83 7.34
C PRO A 59 -23.71 -3.40 8.17
N SER A 60 -23.81 -4.72 8.17
CA SER A 60 -24.74 -5.47 9.00
C SER A 60 -24.35 -5.50 10.48
N SER A 61 -25.18 -6.10 11.33
CA SER A 61 -24.82 -6.34 12.72
C SER A 61 -23.64 -7.30 12.89
N GLU A 62 -23.40 -8.17 11.91
CA GLU A 62 -22.27 -9.11 11.93
C GLU A 62 -20.93 -8.39 11.82
N TYR A 63 -20.83 -7.31 11.03
CA TYR A 63 -19.63 -6.49 10.97
C TYR A 63 -19.19 -6.00 12.36
N LYS A 64 -20.16 -5.57 13.17
CA LYS A 64 -19.89 -5.09 14.54
C LYS A 64 -19.36 -6.21 15.44
N THR A 65 -19.94 -7.39 15.34
CA THR A 65 -19.59 -8.52 16.21
C THR A 65 -18.35 -9.27 15.75
N ARG A 66 -18.11 -9.36 14.45
CA ARG A 66 -17.01 -10.14 13.88
C ARG A 66 -15.74 -9.33 13.59
N VAL A 67 -15.87 -8.03 13.35
CA VAL A 67 -14.73 -7.16 13.01
C VAL A 67 -14.51 -6.11 14.09
N LEU A 68 -15.50 -5.23 14.32
CA LEU A 68 -15.31 -4.09 15.22
C LEU A 68 -15.14 -4.46 16.70
N SER A 69 -15.51 -5.66 17.09
CA SER A 69 -15.26 -6.16 18.45
C SER A 69 -13.80 -6.51 18.73
N LEU A 70 -12.98 -6.70 17.68
CA LEU A 70 -11.59 -7.16 17.81
C LEU A 70 -10.66 -6.05 18.30
N ASP A 71 -10.90 -4.79 17.92
CA ASP A 71 -10.12 -3.65 18.40
C ASP A 71 -10.93 -2.36 18.31
N LYS A 72 -10.61 -1.37 19.15
CA LYS A 72 -11.23 -0.02 19.10
C LYS A 72 -10.81 0.79 17.88
N ASN A 73 -9.61 0.53 17.36
CA ASN A 73 -9.11 1.13 16.14
C ASN A 73 -9.57 0.31 14.95
N LEU A 74 -10.23 0.93 14.00
CA LEU A 74 -10.84 0.28 12.84
C LEU A 74 -9.83 -0.50 11.99
N LEU A 75 -8.65 0.08 11.73
CA LEU A 75 -7.59 -0.60 10.98
C LEU A 75 -7.09 -1.84 11.72
N ASN A 76 -6.83 -1.72 13.04
CA ASN A 76 -6.38 -2.86 13.84
C ASN A 76 -7.45 -3.95 13.87
N ALA A 77 -8.72 -3.60 14.03
CA ALA A 77 -9.84 -4.53 13.99
C ALA A 77 -9.87 -5.30 12.67
N SER A 78 -9.75 -4.60 11.54
CA SER A 78 -9.70 -5.23 10.21
C SER A 78 -8.49 -6.14 10.04
N ILE A 79 -7.31 -5.72 10.47
CA ILE A 79 -6.08 -6.53 10.43
C ILE A 79 -6.24 -7.81 11.29
N LEU A 80 -6.81 -7.69 12.48
CA LEU A 80 -7.06 -8.85 13.36
C LEU A 80 -8.07 -9.81 12.73
N TRP A 81 -9.09 -9.30 12.06
CA TRP A 81 -10.03 -10.14 11.32
C TRP A 81 -9.34 -10.94 10.19
N PHE A 82 -8.49 -10.31 9.38
CA PHE A 82 -7.68 -11.03 8.38
C PHE A 82 -6.76 -12.06 9.02
N LYS A 83 -6.20 -11.76 10.20
CA LYS A 83 -5.35 -12.70 10.94
C LYS A 83 -6.14 -13.92 11.42
N GLU A 84 -7.35 -13.75 11.97
CA GLU A 84 -8.22 -14.87 12.39
C GLU A 84 -8.55 -15.83 11.24
N LEU A 85 -8.62 -15.31 10.02
CA LEU A 85 -8.85 -16.08 8.79
C LEU A 85 -7.55 -16.58 8.14
N ASN A 86 -6.39 -16.42 8.78
CA ASN A 86 -5.07 -16.76 8.26
C ASN A 86 -4.65 -15.99 6.97
N GLY A 87 -5.30 -14.88 6.66
CA GLY A 87 -4.90 -13.99 5.57
C GLY A 87 -3.62 -13.20 5.87
N ILE A 88 -3.38 -12.89 7.15
CA ILE A 88 -2.18 -12.20 7.64
C ILE A 88 -1.60 -12.94 8.82
N SER A 89 -0.28 -13.17 8.82
CA SER A 89 0.47 -13.70 9.95
C SER A 89 0.87 -12.61 10.95
N GLU A 90 1.26 -13.01 12.15
CA GLU A 90 1.82 -12.08 13.16
C GLU A 90 3.07 -11.35 12.66
N GLN A 91 3.95 -12.04 11.93
CA GLN A 91 5.14 -11.43 11.36
C GLN A 91 4.78 -10.35 10.33
N GLU A 92 3.80 -10.61 9.47
CA GLU A 92 3.35 -9.64 8.48
C GLU A 92 2.67 -8.42 9.11
N ILE A 93 2.01 -8.56 10.25
CA ILE A 93 1.52 -7.41 11.03
C ILE A 93 2.69 -6.55 11.52
N GLN A 94 3.76 -7.18 12.00
CA GLN A 94 4.96 -6.45 12.44
C GLN A 94 5.62 -5.73 11.26
N ASP A 95 5.76 -6.39 10.12
CA ASP A 95 6.32 -5.83 8.90
C ASP A 95 5.47 -4.66 8.39
N PHE A 96 4.15 -4.81 8.39
CA PHE A 96 3.23 -3.73 8.03
C PHE A 96 3.35 -2.51 8.95
N ASN A 97 3.60 -2.72 10.24
CA ASN A 97 3.87 -1.63 11.18
C ASN A 97 5.20 -0.89 10.87
N VAL A 98 6.20 -1.58 10.27
CA VAL A 98 7.41 -0.92 9.76
C VAL A 98 7.05 0.00 8.59
N LEU A 99 6.28 -0.50 7.63
CA LEU A 99 5.80 0.28 6.48
C LEU A 99 4.99 1.50 6.92
N ARG A 100 4.14 1.36 7.92
CA ARG A 100 3.37 2.46 8.52
C ARG A 100 4.27 3.53 9.15
N ARG A 101 5.33 3.14 9.86
CA ARG A 101 6.31 4.08 10.40
C ARG A 101 7.04 4.83 9.29
N TYR A 102 7.42 4.13 8.22
CA TYR A 102 8.06 4.75 7.06
C TYR A 102 7.13 5.76 6.37
N ARG A 103 5.85 5.41 6.16
CA ARG A 103 4.84 6.36 5.66
C ARG A 103 4.74 7.61 6.55
N ASN A 104 4.72 7.42 7.86
CA ASN A 104 4.65 8.55 8.80
C ASN A 104 5.92 9.42 8.72
N LYS A 105 7.12 8.82 8.59
CA LYS A 105 8.37 9.54 8.32
C LYS A 105 8.24 10.40 7.06
N LEU A 106 7.81 9.82 5.93
CA LEU A 106 7.62 10.55 4.68
C LEU A 106 6.61 11.70 4.82
N ALA A 107 5.49 11.49 5.49
CA ALA A 107 4.42 12.50 5.63
C ALA A 107 4.80 13.65 6.58
N HIS A 108 5.44 13.35 7.71
CA HIS A 108 5.72 14.34 8.75
C HIS A 108 7.08 15.01 8.60
N GLU A 109 8.05 14.35 7.96
CA GLU A 109 9.40 14.86 7.77
C GLU A 109 9.67 15.27 6.31
N LEU A 110 8.63 15.45 5.48
CA LEU A 110 8.76 15.75 4.05
C LEU A 110 9.67 16.97 3.80
N THR A 111 9.49 18.04 4.57
CA THR A 111 10.35 19.24 4.44
C THR A 111 11.83 18.92 4.71
N LYS A 112 12.11 18.09 5.71
CA LYS A 112 13.47 17.66 6.04
C LYS A 112 14.06 16.78 4.95
N ILE A 113 13.26 15.87 4.39
CA ILE A 113 13.65 15.03 3.23
C ILE A 113 14.00 15.91 2.03
N LEU A 114 13.19 16.93 1.73
CA LEU A 114 13.37 17.78 0.57
C LEU A 114 14.55 18.76 0.69
N LEU A 115 14.86 19.24 1.93
CA LEU A 115 15.79 20.35 2.13
C LEU A 115 17.09 19.99 2.87
N ASP A 116 17.08 18.90 3.65
CA ASP A 116 18.23 18.56 4.51
C ASP A 116 18.83 17.17 4.21
N ASP A 117 17.99 16.12 4.20
CA ASP A 117 18.50 14.74 4.16
C ASP A 117 18.52 14.14 2.76
N GLY A 118 17.54 14.46 1.93
CA GLY A 118 17.24 13.73 0.70
C GLY A 118 16.44 12.45 1.00
N LEU A 119 15.87 11.86 -0.05
CA LEU A 119 15.25 10.55 0.03
C LEU A 119 16.35 9.48 -0.07
N GLU A 120 16.39 8.56 0.87
CA GLU A 120 17.31 7.43 0.80
C GLU A 120 16.70 6.40 -0.15
N THR A 121 17.34 6.23 -1.32
CA THR A 121 16.77 5.49 -2.45
C THR A 121 16.60 4.00 -2.16
N GLU A 122 17.58 3.37 -1.50
CA GLU A 122 17.49 1.93 -1.18
C GLU A 122 16.43 1.66 -0.13
N GLU A 123 16.36 2.46 0.94
CA GLU A 123 15.30 2.38 1.95
C GLU A 123 13.93 2.56 1.30
N PHE A 124 13.80 3.53 0.40
CA PHE A 124 12.56 3.79 -0.32
C PHE A 124 12.11 2.59 -1.17
N ILE A 125 13.00 2.07 -2.03
CA ILE A 125 12.69 0.95 -2.93
C ILE A 125 12.31 -0.30 -2.12
N ASN A 126 13.04 -0.60 -1.05
CA ASN A 126 12.78 -1.75 -0.20
C ASN A 126 11.41 -1.65 0.48
N ASN A 127 11.08 -0.49 1.05
CA ASN A 127 9.77 -0.28 1.68
C ASN A 127 8.63 -0.28 0.65
N LEU A 128 8.82 0.31 -0.52
CA LEU A 128 7.82 0.32 -1.58
C LEU A 128 7.53 -1.10 -2.08
N ASN A 129 8.56 -1.88 -2.40
CA ASN A 129 8.41 -3.27 -2.83
C ASN A 129 7.74 -4.14 -1.75
N SER A 130 8.09 -3.92 -0.48
CA SER A 130 7.46 -4.65 0.63
C SER A 130 5.97 -4.31 0.76
N LEU A 131 5.60 -3.04 0.57
CA LEU A 131 4.21 -2.60 0.58
C LEU A 131 3.41 -3.22 -0.58
N PHE A 132 3.97 -3.24 -1.79
CA PHE A 132 3.33 -3.90 -2.94
C PHE A 132 3.12 -5.40 -2.69
N ARG A 133 4.17 -6.11 -2.24
CA ARG A 133 4.07 -7.55 -1.95
C ARG A 133 3.01 -7.86 -0.91
N PHE A 134 2.95 -7.06 0.15
CA PHE A 134 1.94 -7.20 1.19
C PHE A 134 0.53 -7.05 0.63
N ARG A 135 0.29 -6.00 -0.17
CA ARG A 135 -1.01 -5.74 -0.79
C ARG A 135 -1.41 -6.83 -1.77
N ILE A 136 -0.52 -7.20 -2.70
CA ILE A 136 -0.76 -8.23 -3.71
C ILE A 136 -1.07 -9.58 -3.04
N LYS A 137 -0.29 -9.96 -2.03
CA LYS A 137 -0.54 -11.20 -1.27
C LYS A 137 -1.94 -11.22 -0.65
N LEU A 138 -2.36 -10.11 -0.04
CA LEU A 138 -3.69 -10.01 0.56
C LEU A 138 -4.82 -10.09 -0.48
N GLU A 139 -4.67 -9.43 -1.61
CA GLU A 139 -5.65 -9.47 -2.69
C GLU A 139 -5.77 -10.88 -3.28
N LYS A 140 -4.64 -11.58 -3.52
CA LYS A 140 -4.65 -12.97 -3.97
C LYS A 140 -5.28 -13.89 -2.94
N TRP A 141 -4.89 -13.75 -1.67
CA TRP A 141 -5.52 -14.52 -0.60
C TRP A 141 -7.04 -14.29 -0.56
N TRP A 142 -7.49 -13.04 -0.64
CA TRP A 142 -8.92 -12.70 -0.67
C TRP A 142 -9.63 -13.37 -1.85
N TYR A 143 -9.05 -13.28 -3.05
CA TYR A 143 -9.59 -13.92 -4.24
C TYR A 143 -9.77 -15.43 -4.06
N PHE A 144 -8.72 -16.12 -3.64
CA PHE A 144 -8.76 -17.59 -3.49
C PHE A 144 -9.56 -18.08 -2.29
N TYR A 145 -9.71 -17.26 -1.26
CA TYR A 145 -10.44 -17.66 -0.05
C TYR A 145 -11.93 -17.37 -0.12
N PHE A 146 -12.33 -16.30 -0.81
CA PHE A 146 -13.72 -15.86 -0.86
C PHE A 146 -14.31 -15.73 -2.26
N GLU A 147 -13.59 -15.13 -3.21
CA GLU A 147 -14.18 -14.74 -4.49
C GLU A 147 -14.28 -15.91 -5.49
N ILE A 148 -13.29 -16.79 -5.48
CA ILE A 148 -13.21 -17.88 -6.47
C ILE A 148 -14.42 -18.81 -6.44
N ASP A 149 -14.98 -19.07 -5.24
CA ASP A 149 -16.14 -19.95 -5.04
C ASP A 149 -17.45 -19.33 -5.56
N PHE A 150 -17.50 -18.01 -5.74
CA PHE A 150 -18.64 -17.30 -6.31
C PHE A 150 -18.57 -17.13 -7.83
N MET A 151 -17.45 -17.51 -8.44
CA MET A 151 -17.28 -17.44 -9.89
C MET A 151 -17.74 -18.75 -10.53
N GLU A 152 -18.63 -18.67 -11.49
CA GLU A 152 -19.02 -19.79 -12.35
C GLU A 152 -17.91 -20.08 -13.38
N ILE A 153 -16.73 -20.51 -12.90
CA ILE A 153 -15.57 -20.81 -13.73
C ILE A 153 -15.49 -22.33 -13.88
N GLU A 154 -15.45 -22.82 -15.12
CA GLU A 154 -15.09 -24.22 -15.40
C GLU A 154 -13.61 -24.46 -15.03
N ASN A 155 -13.32 -25.57 -14.34
CA ASN A 155 -11.97 -25.97 -13.89
C ASN A 155 -11.28 -25.00 -12.90
N VAL A 156 -12.01 -24.49 -11.93
CA VAL A 156 -11.47 -23.63 -10.84
C VAL A 156 -10.22 -24.26 -10.17
N GLU A 157 -10.18 -25.58 -10.04
CA GLU A 157 -9.06 -26.31 -9.42
C GLU A 157 -7.73 -26.18 -10.17
N GLU A 158 -7.75 -25.75 -11.45
CA GLU A 158 -6.56 -25.52 -12.27
C GLU A 158 -5.99 -24.11 -12.14
N ILE A 159 -6.74 -23.15 -11.53
CA ILE A 159 -6.31 -21.75 -11.40
C ILE A 159 -5.28 -21.64 -10.27
N THR A 160 -4.11 -21.11 -10.61
CA THR A 160 -3.02 -20.85 -9.66
C THR A 160 -2.87 -19.35 -9.37
N GLU A 161 -2.09 -19.01 -8.35
CA GLU A 161 -1.78 -17.61 -8.04
C GLU A 161 -1.13 -16.84 -9.20
N ASN A 162 -0.45 -17.53 -10.12
CA ASN A 162 0.19 -16.92 -11.29
C ASN A 162 -0.80 -16.54 -12.38
N ASP A 163 -1.98 -17.16 -12.40
CA ASP A 163 -3.02 -16.92 -13.40
C ASP A 163 -3.89 -15.70 -13.02
N VAL A 164 -3.78 -15.24 -11.78
CA VAL A 164 -4.56 -14.12 -11.24
C VAL A 164 -3.72 -12.86 -11.20
N THR A 165 -4.15 -11.84 -11.96
CA THR A 165 -3.58 -10.47 -11.86
C THR A 165 -4.49 -9.61 -11.01
N THR A 166 -3.96 -9.10 -9.89
CA THR A 166 -4.69 -8.26 -8.94
C THR A 166 -4.62 -6.77 -9.29
N GLY A 167 -5.53 -5.96 -8.71
CA GLY A 167 -5.47 -4.50 -8.82
C GLY A 167 -4.15 -3.93 -8.31
N GLY A 168 -3.61 -4.47 -7.21
CA GLY A 168 -2.30 -4.11 -6.68
C GLY A 168 -1.16 -4.38 -7.65
N GLU A 169 -1.19 -5.52 -8.37
CA GLU A 169 -0.18 -5.83 -9.42
C GLU A 169 -0.27 -4.87 -10.61
N MET A 170 -1.48 -4.48 -11.01
CA MET A 170 -1.66 -3.50 -12.08
C MET A 170 -1.07 -2.14 -11.69
N VAL A 171 -1.38 -1.65 -10.48
CA VAL A 171 -0.82 -0.40 -9.95
C VAL A 171 0.70 -0.48 -9.82
N TYR A 172 1.23 -1.61 -9.35
CA TYR A 172 2.68 -1.84 -9.29
C TYR A 172 3.34 -1.68 -10.66
N LYS A 173 2.81 -2.33 -11.69
CA LYS A 173 3.33 -2.23 -13.07
C LYS A 173 3.33 -0.79 -13.56
N ILE A 174 2.21 -0.07 -13.38
CA ILE A 174 2.10 1.35 -13.77
C ILE A 174 3.18 2.20 -13.08
N PHE A 175 3.38 2.01 -11.78
CA PHE A 175 4.41 2.78 -11.05
C PHE A 175 5.82 2.43 -11.49
N MET A 176 6.11 1.16 -11.73
CA MET A 176 7.43 0.74 -12.23
C MET A 176 7.72 1.28 -13.62
N ASP A 177 6.71 1.30 -14.50
CA ASP A 177 6.83 1.88 -15.85
C ASP A 177 7.11 3.39 -15.79
N LEU A 178 6.36 4.12 -14.95
CA LEU A 178 6.59 5.56 -14.75
C LEU A 178 8.00 5.87 -14.20
N LEU A 179 8.49 5.06 -13.27
CA LEU A 179 9.82 5.23 -12.71
C LEU A 179 10.93 4.89 -13.72
N SER A 180 10.70 3.92 -14.63
CA SER A 180 11.66 3.54 -15.67
C SER A 180 11.74 4.57 -16.80
N GLU A 181 10.62 5.14 -17.24
CA GLU A 181 10.58 6.20 -18.26
C GLU A 181 11.32 7.47 -17.82
N ASP A 182 11.18 7.86 -16.54
CA ASP A 182 11.93 9.00 -16.00
C ASP A 182 13.45 8.71 -15.89
N ALA A 183 13.83 7.45 -15.66
CA ALA A 183 15.24 7.06 -15.66
C ALA A 183 15.88 7.13 -17.07
N GLU A 184 15.15 6.73 -18.12
CA GLU A 184 15.61 6.83 -19.51
C GLU A 184 15.73 8.30 -19.96
N LYS A 185 14.77 9.17 -19.60
CA LYS A 185 14.81 10.60 -19.92
C LYS A 185 15.94 11.35 -19.19
N SER A 186 16.33 10.91 -17.99
CA SER A 186 17.43 11.54 -17.23
C SER A 186 18.82 11.27 -17.82
N ASN A 187 18.96 10.26 -18.67
CA ASN A 187 20.23 9.94 -19.37
C ASN A 187 20.39 10.70 -20.71
N PHE A 188 19.44 11.53 -21.11
CA PHE A 188 19.47 12.32 -22.34
C PHE A 188 19.81 13.82 -22.14
N TYR A 189 20.19 14.23 -20.93
CA TYR A 189 20.69 15.58 -20.61
C TYR A 189 22.07 15.49 -19.89
#